data_eb63a303c418b3a64a86f0eb53896030
#
_entry.id   eb63a303c418b3a64a86f0eb53896030
#
_cell.length_a   1.000
_cell.length_b   1.000
_cell.length_c   1.000
_cell.angle_alpha   90.00
_cell.angle_beta   90.00
_cell.angle_gamma   90.00
#
_symmetry.space_group_name_H-M   'P 1'
#
loop_
_entity.id
_entity.type
_entity.pdbx_description
1 polymer ?
#
loop_
_entity_poly.entity_id
_entity_poly.type
_entity_poly.pdbx_seq_one_letter_code
_entity_poly.pdbx_strand_id
1 'polypeptide(L)'
;MQIEWLILLLPLAAASGWYAASRAARKESAKSEREANPVYFQGLNYLLNEEPDKAIDVFLEMLEVDADTIETHLALGNLFRRRGEVERAIRIHQNLIARPALSREQRAQAVLELAQDYMRSGLYDRAEQLLLELKQGRQYVVPVLRNLVKIYQQEKDWDACLKTIEALDIESGETHDLQKSHYFCEMANKARADGDNEVARIYLKRALNVYKGCVRATHLLARIDIQENKRKDALVKLLDAAERAPEYLPEIIREIVDIYRSEGDMRGVRTFLEDQVKRHPNQGTELFLAEIIRQQSGDAEATRFLGEYIAKNPSMPGLIRLVELQCTMPSMGNDHLLYNVRAHLHRLMSERINYQCQKGGFEAKQLHWQCPSCDSWSTIKRRSLIEADNQIKTVKEVL
;
A
#
# COMPACT_ATOMS: atom_id res chain seq x y z
N MET A 1 -65.78 33.97 50.87
CA MET A 1 -65.79 32.69 50.09
C MET A 1 -65.68 32.83 48.54
N GLN A 2 -65.19 33.93 48.02
CA GLN A 2 -65.02 34.08 46.54
C GLN A 2 -63.54 34.20 46.08
N ILE A 3 -62.58 34.37 47.01
CA ILE A 3 -61.16 34.58 46.64
C ILE A 3 -60.40 33.25 46.50
N GLU A 4 -60.86 32.21 47.17
CA GLU A 4 -60.17 30.87 47.16
C GLU A 4 -60.28 30.18 45.80
N TRP A 5 -61.32 30.39 45.03
CA TRP A 5 -61.50 29.83 43.72
C TRP A 5 -60.59 30.48 42.66
N LEU A 6 -60.19 31.73 42.86
CA LEU A 6 -59.26 32.41 41.95
C LEU A 6 -57.84 31.88 42.06
N ILE A 7 -57.44 31.41 43.24
CA ILE A 7 -56.13 30.80 43.44
C ILE A 7 -56.00 29.45 42.71
N LEU A 8 -57.09 28.70 42.60
CA LEU A 8 -57.14 27.43 41.82
C LEU A 8 -57.01 27.64 40.29
N LEU A 9 -57.23 28.80 39.77
CA LEU A 9 -57.04 29.13 38.36
C LEU A 9 -55.58 29.44 38.01
N LEU A 10 -54.74 29.78 38.99
CA LEU A 10 -53.30 30.08 38.73
C LEU A 10 -52.52 28.88 38.20
N PRO A 11 -52.61 27.64 38.75
CA PRO A 11 -51.92 26.50 38.20
C PRO A 11 -52.46 26.10 36.82
N LEU A 12 -53.75 26.31 36.54
CA LEU A 12 -54.32 26.06 35.22
C LEU A 12 -53.83 27.06 34.15
N ALA A 13 -53.70 28.34 34.53
CA ALA A 13 -53.13 29.37 33.66
C ALA A 13 -51.62 29.12 33.41
N ALA A 14 -50.87 28.72 34.45
CA ALA A 14 -49.47 28.40 34.32
C ALA A 14 -49.25 27.12 33.44
N ALA A 15 -50.06 26.08 33.62
CA ALA A 15 -50.00 24.85 32.81
C ALA A 15 -50.38 25.12 31.35
N SER A 16 -51.40 25.92 31.10
CA SER A 16 -51.81 26.31 29.73
C SER A 16 -50.76 27.17 29.03
N GLY A 17 -50.15 28.12 29.76
CA GLY A 17 -49.04 28.94 29.25
C GLY A 17 -47.80 28.13 28.95
N TRP A 18 -47.43 27.19 29.83
CA TRP A 18 -46.29 26.29 29.61
C TRP A 18 -46.55 25.32 28.42
N TYR A 19 -47.78 24.80 28.27
CA TYR A 19 -48.16 23.94 27.19
C TYR A 19 -48.15 24.71 25.84
N ALA A 20 -48.65 25.95 25.80
CA ALA A 20 -48.63 26.79 24.63
C ALA A 20 -47.18 27.17 24.24
N ALA A 21 -46.34 27.56 25.21
CA ALA A 21 -44.93 27.87 24.97
C ALA A 21 -44.11 26.63 24.53
N SER A 22 -44.31 25.47 25.14
CA SER A 22 -43.65 24.23 24.75
C SER A 22 -44.10 23.74 23.36
N ARG A 23 -45.36 23.99 22.99
CA ARG A 23 -45.85 23.65 21.65
C ARG A 23 -45.34 24.64 20.58
N ALA A 24 -45.18 25.93 20.91
CA ALA A 24 -44.57 26.93 20.06
C ALA A 24 -43.08 26.60 19.83
N ALA A 25 -42.30 26.29 20.90
CA ALA A 25 -40.93 25.90 20.80
C ALA A 25 -40.71 24.59 19.98
N ARG A 26 -41.60 23.58 20.16
CA ARG A 26 -41.57 22.36 19.33
C ARG A 26 -41.95 22.63 17.86
N LYS A 27 -42.83 23.57 17.59
CA LYS A 27 -43.17 23.98 16.22
C LYS A 27 -42.04 24.76 15.55
N GLU A 28 -41.31 25.57 16.32
CA GLU A 28 -40.15 26.31 15.84
C GLU A 28 -38.97 25.39 15.56
N SER A 29 -38.68 24.41 16.44
CA SER A 29 -37.69 23.36 16.22
C SER A 29 -38.05 22.47 15.03
N ALA A 30 -39.33 22.05 14.91
CA ALA A 30 -39.80 21.25 13.77
C ALA A 30 -39.87 22.02 12.46
N LYS A 31 -39.94 23.37 12.50
CA LYS A 31 -39.88 24.24 11.33
C LYS A 31 -38.44 24.44 10.87
N SER A 32 -37.49 24.55 11.82
CA SER A 32 -36.04 24.55 11.55
C SER A 32 -35.56 23.21 10.96
N GLU A 33 -36.09 22.08 11.44
CA GLU A 33 -35.76 20.76 10.84
C GLU A 33 -36.41 20.50 9.49
N ARG A 34 -37.47 21.21 9.13
CA ARG A 34 -38.20 21.04 7.85
C ARG A 34 -37.78 22.01 6.74
N GLU A 35 -37.08 23.05 7.06
CA GLU A 35 -36.44 23.92 6.07
C GLU A 35 -35.03 23.39 5.78
N ALA A 36 -34.90 22.11 5.41
CA ALA A 36 -33.75 21.64 4.64
C ALA A 36 -33.67 22.58 3.41
N ASN A 37 -32.67 23.45 3.40
CA ASN A 37 -32.49 24.54 2.49
C ASN A 37 -32.74 24.08 1.04
N PRO A 38 -33.75 24.59 0.32
CA PRO A 38 -34.10 24.13 -1.02
C PRO A 38 -32.92 24.24 -2.00
N VAL A 39 -31.99 25.16 -1.74
CA VAL A 39 -30.73 25.33 -2.48
C VAL A 39 -29.80 24.15 -2.29
N TYR A 40 -29.79 23.51 -1.09
CA TYR A 40 -29.02 22.28 -0.85
C TYR A 40 -29.50 21.12 -1.74
N PHE A 41 -30.81 20.92 -1.82
CA PHE A 41 -31.36 19.87 -2.70
C PHE A 41 -31.15 20.19 -4.18
N GLN A 42 -31.13 21.47 -4.55
CA GLN A 42 -30.81 21.89 -5.90
C GLN A 42 -29.36 21.57 -6.26
N GLY A 43 -28.38 21.82 -5.35
CA GLY A 43 -27.00 21.45 -5.53
C GLY A 43 -26.81 19.92 -5.61
N LEU A 44 -27.54 19.17 -4.77
CA LEU A 44 -27.53 17.70 -4.80
C LEU A 44 -28.10 17.15 -6.12
N ASN A 45 -29.19 17.76 -6.63
CA ASN A 45 -29.75 17.39 -7.93
C ASN A 45 -28.77 17.62 -9.08
N TYR A 46 -28.03 18.73 -9.07
CA TYR A 46 -26.99 18.96 -10.07
C TYR A 46 -25.87 17.91 -9.99
N LEU A 47 -25.47 17.48 -8.77
CA LEU A 47 -24.51 16.37 -8.61
C LEU A 47 -25.04 15.05 -9.16
N LEU A 48 -26.33 14.74 -8.90
CA LEU A 48 -26.97 13.50 -9.39
C LEU A 48 -27.18 13.52 -10.92
N ASN A 49 -27.33 14.70 -11.50
CA ASN A 49 -27.49 14.88 -12.95
C ASN A 49 -26.15 15.05 -13.69
N GLU A 50 -25.03 14.78 -13.03
CA GLU A 50 -23.67 14.90 -13.60
C GLU A 50 -23.33 16.33 -14.09
N GLU A 51 -23.92 17.37 -13.48
CA GLU A 51 -23.63 18.79 -13.70
C GLU A 51 -22.83 19.40 -12.51
N PRO A 52 -21.59 18.96 -12.26
CA PRO A 52 -20.86 19.32 -11.05
C PRO A 52 -20.51 20.79 -10.95
N ASP A 53 -20.35 21.50 -12.07
CA ASP A 53 -20.04 22.94 -12.06
C ASP A 53 -21.20 23.76 -11.50
N LYS A 54 -22.42 23.48 -11.96
CA LYS A 54 -23.63 24.14 -11.43
C LYS A 54 -23.87 23.78 -9.95
N ALA A 55 -23.54 22.55 -9.55
CA ALA A 55 -23.63 22.17 -8.14
C ALA A 55 -22.69 23.01 -7.29
N ILE A 56 -21.45 23.25 -7.75
CA ILE A 56 -20.47 24.08 -7.03
C ILE A 56 -20.97 25.51 -6.91
N ASP A 57 -21.45 26.10 -7.98
CA ASP A 57 -21.96 27.49 -7.96
C ASP A 57 -23.11 27.63 -6.96
N VAL A 58 -24.04 26.68 -6.93
CA VAL A 58 -25.12 26.62 -5.95
C VAL A 58 -24.62 26.43 -4.52
N PHE A 59 -23.65 25.54 -4.32
CA PHE A 59 -23.07 25.34 -2.98
C PHE A 59 -22.18 26.50 -2.54
N LEU A 60 -21.53 27.22 -3.47
CA LEU A 60 -20.79 28.44 -3.17
C LEU A 60 -21.76 29.59 -2.81
N GLU A 61 -22.90 29.68 -3.47
CA GLU A 61 -23.97 30.64 -3.17
C GLU A 61 -24.60 30.40 -1.79
N MET A 62 -24.75 29.10 -1.39
CA MET A 62 -25.14 28.74 -0.03
C MET A 62 -24.09 29.15 1.03
N LEU A 63 -22.85 29.49 0.61
CA LEU A 63 -21.78 29.90 1.52
C LEU A 63 -22.11 31.20 2.29
N GLU A 64 -23.12 31.94 1.89
CA GLU A 64 -23.56 33.15 2.60
C GLU A 64 -24.47 32.85 3.81
N VAL A 65 -24.94 31.62 4.00
CA VAL A 65 -26.15 31.39 4.79
C VAL A 65 -26.00 30.67 6.12
N ASP A 66 -25.05 29.87 6.56
CA ASP A 66 -25.05 29.42 7.98
C ASP A 66 -23.86 28.56 8.45
N ALA A 67 -23.65 28.58 9.79
CA ALA A 67 -22.67 27.74 10.50
C ALA A 67 -22.94 26.23 10.35
N ASP A 68 -24.19 25.83 10.11
CA ASP A 68 -24.62 24.41 9.98
C ASP A 68 -24.19 23.75 8.65
N THR A 69 -23.67 24.53 7.69
CA THR A 69 -23.27 24.02 6.37
C THR A 69 -21.80 23.61 6.26
N ILE A 70 -20.99 23.79 7.32
CA ILE A 70 -19.54 23.54 7.29
C ILE A 70 -19.22 22.07 6.97
N GLU A 71 -19.91 21.13 7.63
CA GLU A 71 -19.72 19.69 7.39
C GLU A 71 -20.05 19.29 5.96
N THR A 72 -21.10 19.91 5.40
CA THR A 72 -21.50 19.70 4.00
C THR A 72 -20.41 20.16 3.03
N HIS A 73 -19.76 21.29 3.29
CA HIS A 73 -18.67 21.80 2.46
C HIS A 73 -17.42 20.94 2.54
N LEU A 74 -17.08 20.46 3.74
CA LEU A 74 -15.99 19.50 3.93
C LEU A 74 -16.27 18.19 3.16
N ALA A 75 -17.50 17.66 3.27
CA ALA A 75 -17.91 16.46 2.57
C ALA A 75 -17.87 16.65 1.03
N LEU A 76 -18.32 17.82 0.54
CA LEU A 76 -18.30 18.14 -0.88
C LEU A 76 -16.88 18.28 -1.42
N GLY A 77 -16.01 19.01 -0.73
CA GLY A 77 -14.59 19.11 -1.09
C GLY A 77 -13.93 17.74 -1.16
N ASN A 78 -14.18 16.89 -0.16
CA ASN A 78 -13.70 15.52 -0.14
C ASN A 78 -14.22 14.65 -1.30
N LEU A 79 -15.47 14.87 -1.71
CA LEU A 79 -16.07 14.19 -2.87
C LEU A 79 -15.33 14.58 -4.16
N PHE A 80 -15.10 15.89 -4.39
CA PHE A 80 -14.36 16.36 -5.56
C PHE A 80 -12.92 15.84 -5.59
N ARG A 81 -12.22 15.84 -4.44
CA ARG A 81 -10.90 15.25 -4.35
C ARG A 81 -10.89 13.76 -4.75
N ARG A 82 -11.86 12.97 -4.28
CA ARG A 82 -12.01 11.55 -4.64
C ARG A 82 -12.29 11.34 -6.13
N ARG A 83 -13.04 12.23 -6.75
CA ARG A 83 -13.30 12.23 -8.20
C ARG A 83 -12.11 12.68 -9.05
N GLY A 84 -11.04 13.18 -8.42
CA GLY A 84 -9.87 13.72 -9.12
C GLY A 84 -10.00 15.19 -9.51
N GLU A 85 -11.09 15.86 -9.14
CA GLU A 85 -11.38 17.28 -9.41
C GLU A 85 -10.73 18.16 -8.34
N VAL A 86 -9.41 18.05 -8.22
CA VAL A 86 -8.66 18.58 -7.07
C VAL A 86 -8.71 20.08 -6.96
N GLU A 87 -8.69 20.79 -8.09
CA GLU A 87 -8.77 22.27 -8.10
C GLU A 87 -10.09 22.79 -7.49
N ARG A 88 -11.17 22.08 -7.70
CA ARG A 88 -12.48 22.40 -7.11
C ARG A 88 -12.49 22.14 -5.61
N ALA A 89 -11.91 21.03 -5.17
CA ALA A 89 -11.74 20.74 -3.75
C ALA A 89 -10.93 21.83 -3.04
N ILE A 90 -9.81 22.26 -3.63
CA ILE A 90 -8.97 23.35 -3.12
C ILE A 90 -9.79 24.64 -2.95
N ARG A 91 -10.55 25.04 -3.96
CA ARG A 91 -11.39 26.26 -3.88
C ARG A 91 -12.42 26.18 -2.75
N ILE A 92 -13.09 25.04 -2.59
CA ILE A 92 -14.09 24.84 -1.54
C ILE A 92 -13.44 24.94 -0.16
N HIS A 93 -12.34 24.23 0.09
CA HIS A 93 -11.67 24.26 1.40
C HIS A 93 -11.02 25.63 1.67
N GLN A 94 -10.45 26.32 0.68
CA GLN A 94 -9.93 27.69 0.84
C GLN A 94 -11.04 28.68 1.21
N ASN A 95 -12.18 28.65 0.50
CA ASN A 95 -13.32 29.49 0.79
C ASN A 95 -13.86 29.21 2.20
N LEU A 96 -13.88 27.95 2.60
CA LEU A 96 -14.30 27.56 3.95
C LEU A 96 -13.37 28.16 5.01
N ILE A 97 -12.05 28.05 4.85
CA ILE A 97 -11.04 28.58 5.79
C ILE A 97 -11.11 30.11 5.91
N ALA A 98 -11.45 30.82 4.82
CA ALA A 98 -11.55 32.28 4.79
C ALA A 98 -12.71 32.83 5.64
N ARG A 99 -13.63 32.00 6.10
CA ARG A 99 -14.79 32.44 6.90
C ARG A 99 -14.40 32.79 8.33
N PRO A 100 -14.89 33.94 8.84
CA PRO A 100 -14.60 34.38 10.21
C PRO A 100 -15.36 33.56 11.26
N ALA A 101 -16.50 32.96 10.94
CA ALA A 101 -17.39 32.25 11.87
C ALA A 101 -16.92 30.84 12.27
N LEU A 102 -15.85 30.32 11.69
CA LEU A 102 -15.33 28.97 12.00
C LEU A 102 -14.80 28.91 13.43
N SER A 103 -15.20 27.87 14.16
CA SER A 103 -14.51 27.49 15.40
C SER A 103 -13.05 27.09 15.09
N ARG A 104 -12.21 27.12 16.14
CA ARG A 104 -10.79 26.71 16.00
C ARG A 104 -10.66 25.28 15.47
N GLU A 105 -11.50 24.37 15.92
CA GLU A 105 -11.50 22.97 15.51
C GLU A 105 -11.93 22.79 14.06
N GLN A 106 -13.04 23.44 13.64
CA GLN A 106 -13.53 23.40 12.27
C GLN A 106 -12.53 23.99 11.28
N ARG A 107 -11.85 25.09 11.67
CA ARG A 107 -10.77 25.67 10.86
C ARG A 107 -9.61 24.70 10.71
N ALA A 108 -9.19 24.02 11.78
CA ALA A 108 -8.11 23.04 11.73
C ALA A 108 -8.46 21.83 10.84
N GLN A 109 -9.70 21.38 10.90
CA GLN A 109 -10.20 20.33 10.03
C GLN A 109 -10.17 20.77 8.57
N ALA A 110 -10.65 21.95 8.25
CA ALA A 110 -10.63 22.49 6.88
C ALA A 110 -9.19 22.66 6.35
N VAL A 111 -8.25 23.11 7.21
CA VAL A 111 -6.82 23.22 6.85
C VAL A 111 -6.22 21.84 6.60
N LEU A 112 -6.58 20.81 7.39
CA LEU A 112 -6.12 19.44 7.17
C LEU A 112 -6.64 18.90 5.82
N GLU A 113 -7.90 19.16 5.49
CA GLU A 113 -8.48 18.74 4.21
C GLU A 113 -7.83 19.48 3.03
N LEU A 114 -7.57 20.80 3.16
CA LEU A 114 -6.84 21.57 2.15
C LEU A 114 -5.41 21.05 1.94
N ALA A 115 -4.71 20.66 3.01
CA ALA A 115 -3.39 20.05 2.91
C ALA A 115 -3.45 18.73 2.11
N GLN A 116 -4.47 17.91 2.32
CA GLN A 116 -4.68 16.69 1.55
C GLN A 116 -4.99 16.98 0.06
N ASP A 117 -5.73 18.05 -0.24
CA ASP A 117 -5.97 18.48 -1.61
C ASP A 117 -4.65 18.89 -2.29
N TYR A 118 -3.80 19.67 -1.61
CA TYR A 118 -2.49 20.03 -2.11
C TYR A 118 -1.59 18.81 -2.32
N MET A 119 -1.62 17.83 -1.42
CA MET A 119 -0.91 16.55 -1.63
C MET A 119 -1.41 15.84 -2.88
N ARG A 120 -2.73 15.83 -3.12
CA ARG A 120 -3.32 15.17 -4.28
C ARG A 120 -2.99 15.89 -5.60
N SER A 121 -2.79 17.21 -5.55
CA SER A 121 -2.34 18.02 -6.71
C SER A 121 -0.82 18.03 -6.91
N GLY A 122 -0.05 17.37 -6.03
CA GLY A 122 1.41 17.34 -6.09
C GLY A 122 2.10 18.61 -5.54
N LEU A 123 1.35 19.51 -4.89
CA LEU A 123 1.88 20.75 -4.28
C LEU A 123 2.37 20.47 -2.86
N TYR A 124 3.41 19.63 -2.75
CA TYR A 124 3.90 19.11 -1.46
C TYR A 124 4.39 20.21 -0.52
N ASP A 125 5.12 21.22 -1.01
CA ASP A 125 5.61 22.34 -0.19
C ASP A 125 4.46 23.08 0.52
N ARG A 126 3.35 23.32 -0.20
CA ARG A 126 2.17 24.00 0.39
C ARG A 126 1.46 23.11 1.40
N ALA A 127 1.36 21.82 1.11
CA ALA A 127 0.76 20.86 2.03
C ALA A 127 1.57 20.75 3.32
N GLU A 128 2.90 20.64 3.21
CA GLU A 128 3.82 20.58 4.33
C GLU A 128 3.65 21.79 5.25
N GLN A 129 3.66 23.01 4.69
CA GLN A 129 3.51 24.24 5.46
C GLN A 129 2.24 24.22 6.32
N LEU A 130 1.10 23.88 5.72
CA LEU A 130 -0.19 23.80 6.45
C LEU A 130 -0.17 22.71 7.54
N LEU A 131 0.44 21.57 7.25
CA LEU A 131 0.56 20.48 8.23
C LEU A 131 1.49 20.84 9.39
N LEU A 132 2.57 21.57 9.14
CA LEU A 132 3.48 22.05 10.18
C LEU A 132 2.78 23.08 11.09
N GLU A 133 1.96 23.98 10.53
CA GLU A 133 1.15 24.92 11.30
C GLU A 133 0.16 24.16 12.24
N LEU A 134 -0.55 23.15 11.72
CA LEU A 134 -1.44 22.30 12.52
C LEU A 134 -0.69 21.53 13.61
N LYS A 135 0.50 21.02 13.30
CA LYS A 135 1.37 20.33 14.28
C LYS A 135 1.77 21.25 15.43
N GLN A 136 2.18 22.50 15.14
CA GLN A 136 2.51 23.49 16.15
C GLN A 136 1.30 23.81 17.03
N GLY A 137 0.11 23.91 16.45
CA GLY A 137 -1.15 24.11 17.16
C GLY A 137 -1.65 22.89 17.95
N ARG A 138 -0.93 21.75 17.91
CA ARG A 138 -1.32 20.45 18.49
C ARG A 138 -2.73 19.99 18.10
N GLN A 139 -3.10 20.24 16.85
CA GLN A 139 -4.38 19.86 16.30
C GLN A 139 -4.20 18.71 15.30
N TYR A 140 -5.04 17.68 15.40
CA TYR A 140 -5.00 16.51 14.51
C TYR A 140 -3.60 15.88 14.37
N VAL A 141 -2.83 15.80 15.48
CA VAL A 141 -1.39 15.46 15.48
C VAL A 141 -1.12 14.16 14.73
N VAL A 142 -1.86 13.08 14.99
CA VAL A 142 -1.65 11.78 14.34
C VAL A 142 -1.97 11.83 12.84
N PRO A 143 -3.11 12.35 12.37
CA PRO A 143 -3.37 12.57 10.93
C PRO A 143 -2.33 13.45 10.24
N VAL A 144 -1.89 14.52 10.91
CA VAL A 144 -0.86 15.44 10.40
C VAL A 144 0.46 14.71 10.20
N LEU A 145 0.94 13.98 11.22
CA LEU A 145 2.20 13.22 11.12
C LEU A 145 2.12 12.14 10.04
N ARG A 146 0.99 11.44 9.89
CA ARG A 146 0.79 10.47 8.80
C ARG A 146 0.89 11.11 7.42
N ASN A 147 0.36 12.32 7.24
CA ASN A 147 0.44 13.02 5.96
C ASN A 147 1.87 13.57 5.71
N LEU A 148 2.55 14.10 6.72
CA LEU A 148 3.96 14.52 6.62
C LEU A 148 4.88 13.35 6.21
N VAL A 149 4.70 12.17 6.81
CA VAL A 149 5.44 10.96 6.39
C VAL A 149 5.24 10.67 4.91
N LYS A 150 4.01 10.80 4.39
CA LYS A 150 3.74 10.58 2.95
C LYS A 150 4.44 11.61 2.06
N ILE A 151 4.45 12.89 2.47
CA ILE A 151 5.15 13.96 1.73
C ILE A 151 6.64 13.64 1.66
N TYR A 152 7.29 13.41 2.79
CA TYR A 152 8.73 13.11 2.84
C TYR A 152 9.10 11.82 2.11
N GLN A 153 8.20 10.83 2.07
CA GLN A 153 8.40 9.63 1.23
C GLN A 153 8.41 9.97 -0.27
N GLN A 154 7.50 10.84 -0.73
CA GLN A 154 7.45 11.27 -2.13
C GLN A 154 8.69 12.09 -2.51
N GLU A 155 9.18 12.91 -1.60
CA GLU A 155 10.41 13.70 -1.76
C GLU A 155 11.69 12.90 -1.55
N LYS A 156 11.56 11.66 -1.06
CA LYS A 156 12.67 10.76 -0.70
C LYS A 156 13.60 11.35 0.38
N ASP A 157 13.04 12.21 1.23
CA ASP A 157 13.74 12.68 2.43
C ASP A 157 13.57 11.67 3.56
N TRP A 158 14.45 10.67 3.56
CA TRP A 158 14.37 9.55 4.50
C TRP A 158 14.72 9.95 5.93
N ASP A 159 15.53 10.99 6.13
CA ASP A 159 15.83 11.54 7.45
C ASP A 159 14.60 12.22 8.07
N ALA A 160 13.88 13.01 7.29
CA ALA A 160 12.61 13.60 7.71
C ALA A 160 11.55 12.52 7.94
N CYS A 161 11.50 11.49 7.08
CA CYS A 161 10.63 10.33 7.29
C CYS A 161 10.87 9.67 8.66
N LEU A 162 12.13 9.38 9.00
CA LEU A 162 12.48 8.72 10.26
C LEU A 162 12.07 9.56 11.47
N LYS A 163 12.42 10.85 11.48
CA LYS A 163 12.06 11.77 12.58
C LYS A 163 10.54 11.88 12.75
N THR A 164 9.82 11.93 11.64
CA THR A 164 8.36 12.10 11.66
C THR A 164 7.64 10.82 12.08
N ILE A 165 8.13 9.65 11.63
CA ILE A 165 7.52 8.36 12.00
C ILE A 165 7.81 8.00 13.46
N GLU A 166 8.97 8.40 14.02
CA GLU A 166 9.26 8.27 15.45
C GLU A 166 8.30 9.11 16.30
N ALA A 167 8.01 10.35 15.86
CA ALA A 167 7.02 11.19 16.51
C ALA A 167 5.60 10.58 16.38
N LEU A 168 5.28 9.97 15.23
CA LEU A 168 4.02 9.28 15.01
C LEU A 168 3.88 8.07 15.93
N ASP A 169 4.93 7.26 16.12
CA ASP A 169 4.93 6.12 17.04
C ASP A 169 4.60 6.56 18.48
N ILE A 170 5.21 7.65 18.91
CA ILE A 170 4.97 8.22 20.26
C ILE A 170 3.52 8.70 20.43
N GLU A 171 3.00 9.45 19.46
CA GLU A 171 1.67 10.06 19.56
C GLU A 171 0.53 9.06 19.30
N SER A 172 0.75 8.03 18.48
CA SER A 172 -0.27 7.01 18.16
C SER A 172 -0.23 5.79 19.08
N GLY A 173 0.91 5.52 19.73
CA GLY A 173 1.18 4.27 20.44
C GLY A 173 1.37 3.05 19.54
N GLU A 174 1.41 3.23 18.22
CA GLU A 174 1.68 2.19 17.23
C GLU A 174 3.19 2.13 16.92
N THR A 175 3.70 1.00 16.46
CA THR A 175 5.09 0.85 16.00
C THR A 175 5.13 0.66 14.49
N HIS A 176 6.00 1.41 13.81
CA HIS A 176 6.19 1.34 12.37
C HIS A 176 7.59 0.81 12.00
N ASP A 177 8.07 -0.20 12.72
CA ASP A 177 9.44 -0.71 12.60
C ASP A 177 9.77 -1.27 11.22
N LEU A 178 8.82 -1.97 10.58
CA LEU A 178 8.98 -2.43 9.20
C LEU A 178 9.24 -1.24 8.25
N GLN A 179 8.47 -0.17 8.39
CA GLN A 179 8.57 1.00 7.54
C GLN A 179 9.89 1.75 7.77
N LYS A 180 10.28 1.96 9.04
CA LYS A 180 11.59 2.54 9.42
C LYS A 180 12.75 1.73 8.85
N SER A 181 12.66 0.38 8.89
CA SER A 181 13.70 -0.48 8.33
C SER A 181 13.88 -0.27 6.81
N HIS A 182 12.80 -0.04 6.08
CA HIS A 182 12.87 0.26 4.65
C HIS A 182 13.46 1.63 4.37
N TYR A 183 13.22 2.65 5.20
CA TYR A 183 13.86 3.96 5.05
C TYR A 183 15.39 3.85 5.22
N PHE A 184 15.85 3.09 6.20
CA PHE A 184 17.28 2.79 6.32
C PHE A 184 17.82 2.03 5.11
N CYS A 185 17.05 1.15 4.48
CA CYS A 185 17.46 0.49 3.23
C CYS A 185 17.57 1.50 2.06
N GLU A 186 16.69 2.49 1.98
CA GLU A 186 16.81 3.55 0.97
C GLU A 186 18.05 4.42 1.19
N MET A 187 18.34 4.82 2.44
CA MET A 187 19.57 5.55 2.79
C MET A 187 20.81 4.73 2.45
N ALA A 188 20.79 3.42 2.71
CA ALA A 188 21.86 2.52 2.33
C ALA A 188 22.04 2.42 0.81
N ASN A 189 20.95 2.37 0.05
CA ASN A 189 21.03 2.36 -1.41
C ASN A 189 21.65 3.65 -1.95
N LYS A 190 21.32 4.81 -1.37
CA LYS A 190 21.91 6.10 -1.72
C LYS A 190 23.43 6.08 -1.44
N ALA A 191 23.83 5.68 -0.23
CA ALA A 191 25.24 5.57 0.14
C ALA A 191 26.02 4.62 -0.79
N ARG A 192 25.41 3.49 -1.19
CA ARG A 192 26.02 2.58 -2.18
C ARG A 192 26.16 3.19 -3.56
N ALA A 193 25.18 3.97 -4.00
CA ALA A 193 25.25 4.69 -5.27
C ALA A 193 26.38 5.75 -5.27
N ASP A 194 26.64 6.35 -4.11
CA ASP A 194 27.75 7.28 -3.88
C ASP A 194 29.10 6.56 -3.70
N GLY A 195 29.13 5.22 -3.69
CA GLY A 195 30.32 4.38 -3.54
C GLY A 195 30.74 4.11 -2.09
N ASP A 196 29.98 4.56 -1.10
CA ASP A 196 30.30 4.40 0.33
C ASP A 196 29.61 3.16 0.92
N ASN A 197 30.25 2.00 0.75
CA ASN A 197 29.76 0.75 1.30
C ASN A 197 29.79 0.70 2.84
N GLU A 198 30.70 1.43 3.49
CA GLU A 198 30.77 1.45 4.95
C GLU A 198 29.57 2.15 5.57
N VAL A 199 29.23 3.33 5.05
CA VAL A 199 28.01 4.06 5.46
C VAL A 199 26.75 3.23 5.15
N ALA A 200 26.68 2.60 3.97
CA ALA A 200 25.59 1.72 3.63
C ALA A 200 25.43 0.58 4.64
N ARG A 201 26.53 -0.04 5.06
CA ARG A 201 26.55 -1.11 6.06
C ARG A 201 26.02 -0.64 7.42
N ILE A 202 26.34 0.59 7.83
CA ILE A 202 25.83 1.20 9.06
C ILE A 202 24.30 1.31 8.99
N TYR A 203 23.76 1.85 7.89
CA TYR A 203 22.31 1.98 7.71
C TYR A 203 21.60 0.62 7.68
N LEU A 204 22.16 -0.38 6.99
CA LEU A 204 21.58 -1.72 6.94
C LEU A 204 21.57 -2.43 8.30
N LYS A 205 22.62 -2.25 9.11
CA LYS A 205 22.63 -2.72 10.49
C LYS A 205 21.56 -2.04 11.34
N ARG A 206 21.36 -0.72 11.17
CA ARG A 206 20.26 0.02 11.82
C ARG A 206 18.88 -0.52 11.39
N ALA A 207 18.71 -0.81 10.09
CA ALA A 207 17.47 -1.42 9.57
C ALA A 207 17.15 -2.75 10.29
N LEU A 208 18.15 -3.63 10.45
CA LEU A 208 17.98 -4.91 11.14
C LEU A 208 17.85 -4.78 12.66
N ASN A 209 18.41 -3.75 13.27
CA ASN A 209 18.20 -3.46 14.68
C ASN A 209 16.76 -3.05 14.98
N VAL A 210 16.17 -2.25 14.09
CA VAL A 210 14.76 -1.82 14.21
C VAL A 210 13.81 -2.97 13.87
N TYR A 211 14.07 -3.68 12.77
CA TYR A 211 13.25 -4.81 12.34
C TYR A 211 14.11 -5.98 11.85
N LYS A 212 14.30 -6.98 12.71
CA LYS A 212 15.14 -8.16 12.44
C LYS A 212 14.69 -8.97 11.23
N GLY A 213 13.39 -8.92 10.88
CA GLY A 213 12.80 -9.62 9.73
C GLY A 213 12.99 -8.91 8.38
N CYS A 214 13.77 -7.84 8.30
CA CYS A 214 13.98 -7.11 7.05
C CYS A 214 14.85 -7.88 6.06
N VAL A 215 14.25 -8.73 5.22
CA VAL A 215 14.96 -9.50 4.18
C VAL A 215 15.70 -8.59 3.22
N ARG A 216 15.13 -7.44 2.86
CA ARG A 216 15.78 -6.45 2.00
C ARG A 216 17.12 -5.99 2.56
N ALA A 217 17.18 -5.66 3.85
CA ALA A 217 18.42 -5.23 4.51
C ALA A 217 19.47 -6.36 4.53
N THR A 218 19.03 -7.59 4.83
CA THR A 218 19.91 -8.78 4.83
C THR A 218 20.45 -9.05 3.44
N HIS A 219 19.62 -8.97 2.40
CA HIS A 219 20.03 -9.16 1.01
C HIS A 219 21.04 -8.09 0.57
N LEU A 220 20.78 -6.82 0.88
CA LEU A 220 21.71 -5.72 0.55
C LEU A 220 23.07 -5.88 1.28
N LEU A 221 23.08 -6.30 2.56
CA LEU A 221 24.31 -6.61 3.28
C LEU A 221 25.08 -7.76 2.63
N ALA A 222 24.39 -8.83 2.27
CA ALA A 222 25.01 -9.97 1.60
C ALA A 222 25.64 -9.54 0.26
N ARG A 223 25.00 -8.67 -0.50
CA ARG A 223 25.56 -8.14 -1.76
C ARG A 223 26.81 -7.31 -1.54
N ILE A 224 26.89 -6.52 -0.46
CA ILE A 224 28.12 -5.80 -0.09
C ILE A 224 29.21 -6.82 0.29
N ASP A 225 28.88 -7.85 1.09
CA ASP A 225 29.83 -8.88 1.48
C ASP A 225 30.38 -9.69 0.27
N ILE A 226 29.51 -9.97 -0.73
CA ILE A 226 29.94 -10.61 -1.99
C ILE A 226 30.94 -9.71 -2.75
N GLN A 227 30.67 -8.41 -2.84
CA GLN A 227 31.57 -7.44 -3.50
C GLN A 227 32.93 -7.36 -2.81
N GLU A 228 32.97 -7.52 -1.49
CA GLU A 228 34.20 -7.52 -0.67
C GLU A 228 34.86 -8.92 -0.58
N ASN A 229 34.41 -9.90 -1.38
CA ASN A 229 34.87 -11.30 -1.33
C ASN A 229 34.61 -12.02 0.01
N LYS A 230 33.73 -11.53 0.87
CA LYS A 230 33.29 -12.16 2.12
C LYS A 230 32.11 -13.14 1.88
N ARG A 231 32.29 -14.06 0.92
CA ARG A 231 31.23 -14.95 0.43
C ARG A 231 30.60 -15.83 1.50
N LYS A 232 31.39 -16.33 2.44
CA LYS A 232 30.90 -17.18 3.55
C LYS A 232 29.94 -16.39 4.47
N ASP A 233 30.30 -15.16 4.81
CA ASP A 233 29.45 -14.30 5.65
C ASP A 233 28.13 -13.92 4.91
N ALA A 234 28.25 -13.68 3.61
CA ALA A 234 27.08 -13.45 2.76
C ALA A 234 26.13 -14.67 2.74
N LEU A 235 26.71 -15.88 2.56
CA LEU A 235 25.94 -17.12 2.51
C LEU A 235 25.16 -17.36 3.82
N VAL A 236 25.79 -17.18 4.97
CA VAL A 236 25.14 -17.34 6.28
C VAL A 236 23.93 -16.40 6.40
N LYS A 237 24.09 -15.13 5.99
CA LYS A 237 23.00 -14.15 6.03
C LYS A 237 21.86 -14.52 5.08
N LEU A 238 22.18 -14.96 3.85
CA LEU A 238 21.16 -15.32 2.86
C LEU A 238 20.41 -16.59 3.26
N LEU A 239 21.08 -17.58 3.85
CA LEU A 239 20.42 -18.78 4.36
C LEU A 239 19.49 -18.47 5.52
N ASP A 240 19.91 -17.63 6.47
CA ASP A 240 19.06 -17.15 7.57
C ASP A 240 17.83 -16.39 7.03
N ALA A 241 18.00 -15.55 6.00
CA ALA A 241 16.89 -14.85 5.35
C ALA A 241 15.92 -15.80 4.65
N ALA A 242 16.43 -16.82 3.96
CA ALA A 242 15.62 -17.86 3.31
C ALA A 242 14.76 -18.65 4.30
N GLU A 243 15.29 -18.91 5.48
CA GLU A 243 14.59 -19.65 6.53
C GLU A 243 13.52 -18.81 7.23
N ARG A 244 13.80 -17.51 7.50
CA ARG A 244 12.86 -16.61 8.17
C ARG A 244 11.71 -16.13 7.28
N ALA A 245 11.96 -15.96 5.99
CA ALA A 245 10.97 -15.41 5.06
C ALA A 245 11.07 -16.11 3.69
N PRO A 246 10.61 -17.36 3.61
CA PRO A 246 10.72 -18.18 2.40
C PRO A 246 9.99 -17.60 1.19
N GLU A 247 9.00 -16.73 1.40
CA GLU A 247 8.31 -16.04 0.30
C GLU A 247 9.22 -15.11 -0.52
N TYR A 248 10.37 -14.70 0.03
CA TYR A 248 11.38 -13.90 -0.67
C TYR A 248 12.56 -14.75 -1.20
N LEU A 249 12.52 -16.07 -1.03
CA LEU A 249 13.56 -16.95 -1.53
C LEU A 249 13.84 -16.77 -3.04
N PRO A 250 12.84 -16.59 -3.91
CA PRO A 250 13.07 -16.34 -5.34
C PRO A 250 13.99 -15.16 -5.64
N GLU A 251 14.06 -14.18 -4.74
CA GLU A 251 14.84 -12.94 -4.91
C GLU A 251 16.33 -13.14 -4.54
N ILE A 252 16.62 -14.11 -3.67
CA ILE A 252 17.97 -14.32 -3.10
C ILE A 252 18.60 -15.65 -3.51
N ILE A 253 17.84 -16.57 -4.10
CA ILE A 253 18.30 -17.93 -4.40
C ILE A 253 19.47 -17.96 -5.38
N ARG A 254 19.49 -17.02 -6.34
CA ARG A 254 20.57 -16.96 -7.33
C ARG A 254 21.92 -16.72 -6.66
N GLU A 255 21.98 -15.71 -5.76
CA GLU A 255 23.20 -15.40 -5.02
C GLU A 255 23.64 -16.57 -4.14
N ILE A 256 22.71 -17.27 -3.49
CA ILE A 256 23.01 -18.48 -2.71
C ILE A 256 23.68 -19.54 -3.58
N VAL A 257 23.08 -19.85 -4.72
CA VAL A 257 23.59 -20.86 -5.67
C VAL A 257 24.96 -20.46 -6.23
N ASP A 258 25.13 -19.18 -6.60
CA ASP A 258 26.37 -18.64 -7.15
C ASP A 258 27.52 -18.69 -6.12
N ILE A 259 27.23 -18.41 -4.83
CA ILE A 259 28.23 -18.54 -3.77
C ILE A 259 28.66 -20.02 -3.60
N TYR A 260 27.71 -20.95 -3.48
CA TYR A 260 28.03 -22.39 -3.37
C TYR A 260 28.88 -22.87 -4.54
N ARG A 261 28.55 -22.45 -5.78
CA ARG A 261 29.31 -22.79 -6.98
C ARG A 261 30.71 -22.23 -6.94
N SER A 262 30.87 -20.98 -6.50
CA SER A 262 32.21 -20.36 -6.40
C SER A 262 33.11 -20.97 -5.34
N GLU A 263 32.52 -21.55 -4.28
CA GLU A 263 33.22 -22.29 -3.23
C GLU A 263 33.42 -23.79 -3.61
N GLY A 264 32.90 -24.25 -4.74
CA GLY A 264 32.98 -25.63 -5.20
C GLY A 264 32.12 -26.62 -4.38
N ASP A 265 31.23 -26.13 -3.52
CA ASP A 265 30.37 -26.97 -2.69
C ASP A 265 29.06 -27.36 -3.41
N MET A 266 29.23 -28.22 -4.41
CA MET A 266 28.10 -28.74 -5.20
C MET A 266 27.17 -29.67 -4.40
N ARG A 267 27.67 -30.26 -3.28
CA ARG A 267 26.84 -31.09 -2.40
C ARG A 267 25.96 -30.19 -1.51
N GLY A 268 26.56 -29.17 -0.92
CA GLY A 268 25.84 -28.22 -0.07
C GLY A 268 24.69 -27.54 -0.81
N VAL A 269 24.89 -27.02 -2.04
CA VAL A 269 23.83 -26.40 -2.83
C VAL A 269 22.71 -27.38 -3.17
N ARG A 270 23.04 -28.63 -3.52
CA ARG A 270 22.04 -29.65 -3.80
C ARG A 270 21.16 -29.96 -2.60
N THR A 271 21.81 -30.22 -1.43
CA THR A 271 21.10 -30.50 -0.18
C THR A 271 20.18 -29.34 0.22
N PHE A 272 20.67 -28.09 0.12
CA PHE A 272 19.88 -26.89 0.38
C PHE A 272 18.67 -26.82 -0.55
N LEU A 273 18.85 -26.97 -1.85
CA LEU A 273 17.76 -26.89 -2.83
C LEU A 273 16.75 -28.03 -2.67
N GLU A 274 17.20 -29.27 -2.40
CA GLU A 274 16.30 -30.41 -2.13
C GLU A 274 15.43 -30.17 -0.90
N ASP A 275 15.98 -29.58 0.16
CA ASP A 275 15.24 -29.23 1.36
C ASP A 275 14.22 -28.09 1.09
N GLN A 276 14.64 -27.03 0.37
CA GLN A 276 13.74 -25.91 0.01
C GLN A 276 12.60 -26.35 -0.90
N VAL A 277 12.86 -27.21 -1.88
CA VAL A 277 11.82 -27.75 -2.78
C VAL A 277 10.78 -28.58 -2.01
N LYS A 278 11.19 -29.29 -0.97
CA LYS A 278 10.29 -30.08 -0.11
C LYS A 278 9.45 -29.20 0.82
N ARG A 279 10.07 -28.20 1.44
CA ARG A 279 9.39 -27.33 2.42
C ARG A 279 8.52 -26.27 1.74
N HIS A 280 8.99 -25.72 0.63
CA HIS A 280 8.37 -24.57 -0.04
C HIS A 280 8.23 -24.82 -1.54
N PRO A 281 7.27 -25.66 -1.95
CA PRO A 281 7.03 -25.96 -3.37
C PRO A 281 6.58 -24.70 -4.14
N ASN A 282 6.85 -24.68 -5.45
CA ASN A 282 6.44 -23.61 -6.38
C ASN A 282 7.09 -22.22 -6.16
N GLN A 283 8.22 -22.15 -5.45
CA GLN A 283 8.99 -20.92 -5.30
C GLN A 283 10.04 -20.71 -6.41
N GLY A 284 10.12 -21.60 -7.41
CA GLY A 284 11.10 -21.55 -8.49
C GLY A 284 12.42 -22.22 -8.12
N THR A 285 12.57 -22.75 -6.91
CA THR A 285 13.75 -23.49 -6.43
C THR A 285 13.96 -24.78 -7.20
N GLU A 286 12.88 -25.40 -7.70
CA GLU A 286 12.91 -26.59 -8.55
C GLU A 286 13.70 -26.39 -9.84
N LEU A 287 13.74 -25.17 -10.37
CA LEU A 287 14.49 -24.86 -11.59
C LEU A 287 16.01 -24.86 -11.32
N PHE A 288 16.43 -24.31 -10.20
CA PHE A 288 17.82 -24.32 -9.77
C PHE A 288 18.28 -25.74 -9.43
N LEU A 289 17.43 -26.52 -8.75
CA LEU A 289 17.73 -27.93 -8.45
C LEU A 289 17.87 -28.75 -9.72
N ALA A 290 16.96 -28.59 -10.69
CA ALA A 290 17.04 -29.26 -11.98
C ALA A 290 18.34 -28.93 -12.73
N GLU A 291 18.80 -27.67 -12.66
CA GLU A 291 20.06 -27.25 -13.27
C GLU A 291 21.28 -27.87 -12.57
N ILE A 292 21.25 -27.98 -11.23
CA ILE A 292 22.32 -28.69 -10.48
C ILE A 292 22.33 -30.18 -10.83
N ILE A 293 21.16 -30.84 -10.88
CA ILE A 293 21.05 -32.26 -11.28
C ILE A 293 21.58 -32.44 -12.70
N ARG A 294 21.21 -31.53 -13.63
CA ARG A 294 21.68 -31.55 -15.01
C ARG A 294 23.20 -31.54 -15.11
N GLN A 295 23.86 -30.66 -14.32
CA GLN A 295 25.33 -30.54 -14.27
C GLN A 295 26.01 -31.75 -13.68
N GLN A 296 25.38 -32.42 -12.71
CA GLN A 296 25.95 -33.57 -12.01
C GLN A 296 25.66 -34.92 -12.70
N SER A 297 24.46 -35.06 -13.25
CA SER A 297 23.92 -36.37 -13.67
C SER A 297 23.38 -36.37 -15.11
N GLY A 298 23.43 -35.23 -15.82
CA GLY A 298 22.99 -35.09 -17.21
C GLY A 298 21.53 -34.74 -17.40
N ASP A 299 21.17 -34.51 -18.67
CA ASP A 299 19.85 -33.99 -19.07
C ASP A 299 18.71 -34.98 -18.79
N ALA A 300 18.96 -36.29 -18.91
CA ALA A 300 17.94 -37.33 -18.67
C ALA A 300 17.45 -37.33 -17.23
N GLU A 301 18.36 -37.21 -16.25
CA GLU A 301 18.03 -37.22 -14.85
C GLU A 301 17.31 -35.93 -14.43
N ALA A 302 17.74 -34.78 -14.97
CA ALA A 302 17.07 -33.50 -14.74
C ALA A 302 15.65 -33.49 -15.31
N THR A 303 15.46 -34.09 -16.51
CA THR A 303 14.13 -34.25 -17.15
C THR A 303 13.22 -35.14 -16.31
N ARG A 304 13.72 -36.25 -15.79
CA ARG A 304 12.98 -37.15 -14.92
C ARG A 304 12.54 -36.43 -13.63
N PHE A 305 13.49 -35.77 -12.97
CA PHE A 305 13.19 -34.98 -11.74
C PHE A 305 12.09 -33.95 -12.00
N LEU A 306 12.23 -33.12 -13.04
CA LEU A 306 11.22 -32.09 -13.35
C LEU A 306 9.87 -32.70 -13.71
N GLY A 307 9.83 -33.79 -14.47
CA GLY A 307 8.58 -34.48 -14.83
C GLY A 307 7.85 -34.98 -13.58
N GLU A 308 8.55 -35.64 -12.65
CA GLU A 308 7.96 -36.11 -11.40
C GLU A 308 7.51 -34.98 -10.48
N TYR A 309 8.29 -33.88 -10.45
CA TYR A 309 7.96 -32.71 -9.63
C TYR A 309 6.71 -31.99 -10.16
N ILE A 310 6.65 -31.71 -11.47
CA ILE A 310 5.54 -30.99 -12.11
C ILE A 310 4.23 -31.79 -12.02
N ALA A 311 4.30 -33.14 -12.09
CA ALA A 311 3.13 -33.98 -11.93
C ALA A 311 2.45 -33.81 -10.54
N LYS A 312 3.23 -33.49 -9.52
CA LYS A 312 2.74 -33.23 -8.14
C LYS A 312 2.48 -31.76 -7.87
N ASN A 313 3.32 -30.90 -8.44
CA ASN A 313 3.32 -29.46 -8.20
C ASN A 313 3.35 -28.71 -9.54
N PRO A 314 2.22 -28.57 -10.22
CA PRO A 314 2.16 -27.92 -11.54
C PRO A 314 2.72 -26.50 -11.48
N SER A 315 3.70 -26.18 -12.33
CA SER A 315 4.26 -24.85 -12.46
C SER A 315 4.60 -24.54 -13.91
N MET A 316 4.20 -23.34 -14.40
CA MET A 316 4.53 -22.92 -15.77
C MET A 316 6.04 -22.80 -16.01
N PRO A 317 6.82 -22.18 -15.10
CA PRO A 317 8.28 -22.16 -15.25
C PRO A 317 8.91 -23.55 -15.32
N GLY A 318 8.43 -24.49 -14.50
CA GLY A 318 8.86 -25.87 -14.52
C GLY A 318 8.54 -26.57 -15.86
N LEU A 319 7.31 -26.38 -16.37
CA LEU A 319 6.89 -26.93 -17.66
C LEU A 319 7.76 -26.39 -18.82
N ILE A 320 8.03 -25.10 -18.84
CA ILE A 320 8.91 -24.49 -19.85
C ILE A 320 10.30 -25.14 -19.78
N ARG A 321 10.87 -25.26 -18.59
CA ARG A 321 12.18 -25.85 -18.39
C ARG A 321 12.22 -27.34 -18.82
N LEU A 322 11.14 -28.08 -18.54
CA LEU A 322 11.00 -29.47 -19.02
C LEU A 322 11.02 -29.56 -20.53
N VAL A 323 10.24 -28.70 -21.24
CA VAL A 323 10.22 -28.64 -22.67
C VAL A 323 11.59 -28.24 -23.24
N GLU A 324 12.29 -27.29 -22.63
CA GLU A 324 13.65 -26.90 -23.03
C GLU A 324 14.63 -28.05 -22.93
N LEU A 325 14.60 -28.81 -21.85
CA LEU A 325 15.47 -30.01 -21.70
C LEU A 325 15.14 -31.08 -22.74
N GLN A 326 13.85 -31.28 -23.03
CA GLN A 326 13.46 -32.22 -24.10
C GLN A 326 13.90 -31.78 -25.49
N CYS A 327 13.92 -30.47 -25.77
CA CYS A 327 14.44 -29.93 -27.06
C CYS A 327 15.96 -30.14 -27.22
N THR A 328 16.73 -30.33 -26.12
CA THR A 328 18.17 -30.58 -26.21
C THR A 328 18.52 -32.07 -26.37
N MET A 329 17.57 -32.94 -26.09
CA MET A 329 17.80 -34.40 -26.27
C MET A 329 17.64 -34.81 -27.74
N PRO A 330 18.49 -35.68 -28.25
CA PRO A 330 18.32 -36.26 -29.58
C PRO A 330 17.06 -37.13 -29.60
N SER A 331 15.95 -36.58 -30.10
CA SER A 331 14.68 -37.28 -30.18
C SER A 331 14.31 -37.61 -31.59
N MET A 332 13.71 -38.77 -31.79
CA MET A 332 13.23 -39.21 -33.10
C MET A 332 11.99 -38.39 -33.53
N GLY A 333 12.18 -37.38 -34.36
CA GLY A 333 11.19 -37.01 -35.38
C GLY A 333 10.16 -35.92 -35.03
N ASN A 334 10.17 -35.24 -33.87
CA ASN A 334 9.14 -34.22 -33.53
C ASN A 334 9.69 -32.85 -33.06
N ASP A 335 10.87 -32.49 -33.52
CA ASP A 335 11.58 -31.29 -33.07
C ASP A 335 10.80 -29.98 -33.32
N HIS A 336 10.12 -29.88 -34.48
CA HIS A 336 9.37 -28.67 -34.86
C HIS A 336 8.20 -28.36 -33.90
N LEU A 337 7.49 -29.38 -33.45
CA LEU A 337 6.34 -29.18 -32.52
C LEU A 337 6.81 -28.68 -31.16
N LEU A 338 7.86 -29.29 -30.58
CA LEU A 338 8.42 -28.91 -29.30
C LEU A 338 9.01 -27.47 -29.32
N TYR A 339 9.69 -27.11 -30.43
CA TYR A 339 10.17 -25.74 -30.62
C TYR A 339 9.05 -24.71 -30.66
N ASN A 340 7.95 -25.02 -31.37
CA ASN A 340 6.79 -24.15 -31.42
C ASN A 340 6.11 -24.01 -30.02
N VAL A 341 5.92 -25.13 -29.33
CA VAL A 341 5.37 -25.15 -27.97
C VAL A 341 6.24 -24.30 -27.04
N ARG A 342 7.58 -24.47 -27.06
CA ARG A 342 8.52 -23.67 -26.32
C ARG A 342 8.35 -22.17 -26.58
N ALA A 343 8.32 -21.77 -27.84
CA ALA A 343 8.18 -20.38 -28.25
C ALA A 343 6.87 -19.75 -27.73
N HIS A 344 5.76 -20.49 -27.81
CA HIS A 344 4.46 -20.02 -27.29
C HIS A 344 4.45 -19.94 -25.75
N LEU A 345 5.02 -20.92 -25.07
CA LEU A 345 5.13 -20.90 -23.59
C LEU A 345 5.96 -19.71 -23.10
N HIS A 346 7.10 -19.42 -23.76
CA HIS A 346 7.91 -18.24 -23.45
C HIS A 346 7.13 -16.93 -23.64
N ARG A 347 6.36 -16.83 -24.74
CA ARG A 347 5.51 -15.66 -24.98
C ARG A 347 4.47 -15.46 -23.87
N LEU A 348 3.75 -16.52 -23.50
CA LEU A 348 2.78 -16.48 -22.41
C LEU A 348 3.43 -16.06 -21.07
N MET A 349 4.65 -16.54 -20.81
CA MET A 349 5.38 -16.16 -19.59
C MET A 349 5.88 -14.72 -19.59
N SER A 350 6.28 -14.19 -20.76
CA SER A 350 6.77 -12.79 -20.85
C SER A 350 5.67 -11.76 -20.56
N GLU A 351 4.42 -12.13 -20.79
CA GLU A 351 3.23 -11.29 -20.54
C GLU A 351 2.70 -11.45 -19.12
N ARG A 352 3.18 -12.44 -18.37
CA ARG A 352 2.64 -12.80 -17.07
C ARG A 352 3.01 -11.80 -15.97
N ILE A 353 2.02 -11.47 -15.16
CA ILE A 353 2.16 -10.69 -13.93
C ILE A 353 2.51 -11.67 -12.80
N ASN A 354 3.68 -11.46 -12.19
CA ASN A 354 4.20 -12.37 -11.17
C ASN A 354 3.94 -11.90 -9.73
N TYR A 355 3.67 -10.61 -9.53
CA TYR A 355 3.55 -9.98 -8.21
C TYR A 355 2.27 -9.19 -8.11
N GLN A 356 1.67 -9.19 -6.92
CA GLN A 356 0.48 -8.40 -6.62
C GLN A 356 0.57 -7.80 -5.22
N CYS A 357 0.16 -6.53 -5.10
CA CYS A 357 0.02 -5.88 -3.80
C CYS A 357 -1.22 -6.40 -3.09
N GLN A 358 -1.05 -6.95 -1.90
CA GLN A 358 -2.15 -7.49 -1.09
C GLN A 358 -3.05 -6.41 -0.50
N LYS A 359 -2.60 -5.14 -0.45
CA LYS A 359 -3.36 -4.02 0.11
C LYS A 359 -4.08 -3.19 -0.96
N GLY A 360 -3.39 -2.86 -2.06
CA GLY A 360 -3.90 -1.97 -3.12
C GLY A 360 -4.17 -2.65 -4.45
N GLY A 361 -3.98 -3.98 -4.56
CA GLY A 361 -4.25 -4.74 -5.79
C GLY A 361 -3.28 -4.46 -6.96
N PHE A 362 -2.29 -3.57 -6.79
CA PHE A 362 -1.33 -3.23 -7.84
C PHE A 362 -0.58 -4.48 -8.33
N GLU A 363 -0.51 -4.64 -9.64
CA GLU A 363 0.11 -5.78 -10.30
C GLU A 363 1.44 -5.39 -10.94
N ALA A 364 2.48 -6.26 -10.81
CA ALA A 364 3.81 -6.02 -11.33
C ALA A 364 4.50 -7.29 -11.85
N LYS A 365 5.44 -7.11 -12.78
CA LYS A 365 6.28 -8.20 -13.29
C LYS A 365 7.47 -8.51 -12.38
N GLN A 366 7.89 -7.55 -11.58
CA GLN A 366 9.02 -7.64 -10.65
C GLN A 366 8.65 -7.16 -9.25
N LEU A 367 9.40 -7.56 -8.24
CA LEU A 367 9.19 -7.14 -6.85
C LEU A 367 9.48 -5.66 -6.68
N HIS A 368 8.52 -4.93 -6.11
CA HIS A 368 8.70 -3.59 -5.56
C HIS A 368 8.56 -3.65 -4.04
N TRP A 369 9.53 -3.12 -3.33
CA TRP A 369 9.49 -3.08 -1.86
C TRP A 369 8.47 -2.08 -1.34
N GLN A 370 8.25 -0.98 -2.05
CA GLN A 370 7.15 -0.05 -1.84
C GLN A 370 6.15 -0.18 -3.00
N CYS A 371 4.87 -0.26 -2.69
CA CYS A 371 3.82 -0.32 -3.69
C CYS A 371 3.60 1.06 -4.34
N PRO A 372 3.72 1.19 -5.67
CA PRO A 372 3.53 2.48 -6.35
C PRO A 372 2.10 3.04 -6.26
N SER A 373 1.10 2.18 -5.99
CA SER A 373 -0.31 2.58 -5.95
C SER A 373 -0.79 3.00 -4.56
N CYS A 374 -0.31 2.34 -3.50
CA CYS A 374 -0.80 2.59 -2.13
C CYS A 374 0.31 2.96 -1.14
N ASP A 375 1.54 3.18 -1.61
CA ASP A 375 2.75 3.56 -0.87
C ASP A 375 3.13 2.64 0.31
N SER A 376 2.47 1.49 0.41
CA SER A 376 2.72 0.53 1.50
C SER A 376 3.97 -0.30 1.22
N TRP A 377 4.76 -0.57 2.28
CA TRP A 377 6.00 -1.34 2.21
C TRP A 377 5.76 -2.83 2.41
N SER A 378 6.53 -3.68 1.72
CA SER A 378 6.50 -5.15 1.80
C SER A 378 5.11 -5.79 1.57
N THR A 379 4.21 -5.10 0.88
CA THR A 379 2.86 -5.58 0.59
C THR A 379 2.74 -6.29 -0.75
N ILE A 380 3.76 -6.17 -1.60
CA ILE A 380 3.79 -6.84 -2.90
C ILE A 380 4.37 -8.24 -2.70
N LYS A 381 3.55 -9.25 -2.98
CA LYS A 381 3.89 -10.67 -2.85
C LYS A 381 3.80 -11.36 -4.21
N ARG A 382 4.52 -12.48 -4.33
CA ARG A 382 4.43 -13.31 -5.51
C ARG A 382 3.05 -13.94 -5.60
N ARG A 383 2.46 -13.92 -6.78
CA ARG A 383 1.13 -14.49 -7.03
C ARG A 383 1.23 -16.00 -7.11
N SER A 384 0.46 -16.72 -6.31
CA SER A 384 0.41 -18.18 -6.41
C SER A 384 -0.35 -18.61 -7.68
N LEU A 385 0.05 -19.74 -8.26
CA LEU A 385 -0.63 -20.29 -9.44
C LEU A 385 -2.08 -20.68 -9.18
N ILE A 386 -2.39 -21.09 -7.95
CA ILE A 386 -3.70 -21.56 -7.53
C ILE A 386 -4.74 -20.43 -7.54
N GLU A 387 -4.33 -19.19 -7.23
CA GLU A 387 -5.23 -18.02 -7.26
C GLU A 387 -5.56 -17.58 -8.69
N ALA A 388 -4.63 -17.74 -9.63
CA ALA A 388 -4.86 -17.44 -11.05
C ALA A 388 -5.84 -18.42 -11.72
N ASP A 389 -5.81 -19.70 -11.34
CA ASP A 389 -6.73 -20.73 -11.87
C ASP A 389 -8.18 -20.55 -11.36
N ASN A 390 -8.36 -20.03 -10.15
CA ASN A 390 -9.70 -19.74 -9.63
C ASN A 390 -10.38 -18.59 -10.38
N GLN A 391 -9.64 -17.60 -10.89
CA GLN A 391 -10.20 -16.55 -11.74
C GLN A 391 -10.62 -17.09 -13.14
N ILE A 392 -9.90 -18.08 -13.68
CA ILE A 392 -10.27 -18.73 -14.94
C ILE A 392 -11.51 -19.63 -14.77
N LYS A 393 -11.69 -20.27 -13.61
CA LYS A 393 -12.92 -21.03 -13.30
C LYS A 393 -14.14 -20.12 -13.18
N THR A 394 -14.00 -18.95 -12.55
CA THR A 394 -15.10 -17.98 -12.41
C THR A 394 -15.52 -17.41 -13.78
N VAL A 395 -14.59 -17.24 -14.73
CA VAL A 395 -14.93 -16.82 -16.10
C VAL A 395 -15.61 -17.94 -16.89
N LYS A 396 -15.30 -19.23 -16.63
CA LYS A 396 -15.98 -20.38 -17.27
C LYS A 396 -17.38 -20.65 -16.71
N GLU A 397 -17.65 -20.19 -15.49
CA GLU A 397 -19.00 -20.30 -14.89
C GLU A 397 -19.93 -19.13 -15.27
N VAL A 398 -19.37 -18.07 -15.91
CA VAL A 398 -20.09 -16.87 -16.36
C VAL A 398 -20.31 -16.87 -17.89
N LEU A 399 -19.64 -17.75 -18.65
CA LEU A 399 -19.86 -18.02 -20.07
C LEU A 399 -20.68 -19.32 -20.28
#